data_9e23c74aaa21b4f3814dc792bb043aad
#
_entry.id   9e23c74aaa21b4f3814dc792bb043aad
#
_cell.length_a   1.000
_cell.length_b   1.000
_cell.length_c   1.000
_cell.angle_alpha   90.00
_cell.angle_beta   90.00
_cell.angle_gamma   90.00
#
_symmetry.space_group_name_H-M   'P 1'
#
loop_
_entity.id
_entity.type
_entity.pdbx_description
1 polymer ?
#
loop_
_entity_poly.entity_id
_entity_poly.type
_entity_poly.pdbx_seq_one_letter_code
_entity_poly.pdbx_strand_id
1 'polypeptide(L)'
;KAGPYKKDNSLVIVSAGGLGILALKIAQAAYGINPIVVDIDDEKLGMASQLGASATINSSEDGAAEKLLELTEGGARSIVDFVGAEASVNFGYNLLARGGSYVIVGLFGGQISLPLPLQALTEKKLMGSYVGSLGDMTELMELVVAGKIDPVAVETRDVSEANETLQQMKDGKLLGLVALTHN
;
A
#
# COMPACT_ATOMS: atom_id res chain seq x y z
N LYS A 1 -11.70 7.61 -5.17
CA LYS A 1 -11.34 8.27 -6.43
C LYS A 1 -10.34 9.37 -6.12
N ALA A 2 -9.05 9.03 -6.07
CA ALA A 2 -8.00 10.03 -6.14
C ALA A 2 -8.12 10.71 -7.52
N GLY A 3 -8.06 12.06 -7.55
CA GLY A 3 -8.16 12.82 -8.81
C GLY A 3 -7.06 12.42 -9.81
N PRO A 4 -7.07 12.99 -11.02
CA PRO A 4 -6.16 12.58 -12.09
C PRO A 4 -4.71 12.71 -11.62
N TYR A 5 -4.03 11.56 -11.54
CA TYR A 5 -2.60 11.51 -11.23
C TYR A 5 -1.84 12.17 -12.39
N LYS A 6 -1.18 13.29 -12.12
CA LYS A 6 -0.19 13.82 -13.05
C LYS A 6 1.08 12.99 -12.94
N LYS A 7 1.81 12.85 -14.03
CA LYS A 7 3.03 12.03 -14.16
C LYS A 7 4.13 12.38 -13.14
N ASP A 8 4.03 13.54 -12.50
CA ASP A 8 4.97 14.09 -11.51
C ASP A 8 4.52 13.86 -10.06
N ASN A 9 3.46 13.06 -9.82
CA ASN A 9 2.98 12.78 -8.48
C ASN A 9 3.62 11.50 -7.94
N SER A 10 4.45 11.64 -6.92
CA SER A 10 4.97 10.50 -6.19
C SER A 10 3.81 9.76 -5.48
N LEU A 11 3.57 8.52 -5.89
CA LEU A 11 2.67 7.59 -5.22
C LEU A 11 3.50 6.67 -4.33
N VAL A 12 3.12 6.59 -3.07
CA VAL A 12 3.71 5.68 -2.09
C VAL A 12 2.65 4.67 -1.66
N ILE A 13 3.00 3.41 -1.65
CA ILE A 13 2.19 2.31 -1.12
C ILE A 13 2.84 1.85 0.18
N VAL A 14 2.07 1.86 1.26
CA VAL A 14 2.49 1.32 2.56
C VAL A 14 1.90 -0.06 2.74
N SER A 15 2.74 -1.03 2.92
CA SER A 15 2.63 -2.48 2.90
C SER A 15 2.94 -3.12 1.53
N ALA A 16 3.82 -4.11 1.56
CA ALA A 16 4.12 -5.01 0.44
C ALA A 16 3.42 -6.39 0.60
N GLY A 17 2.36 -6.45 1.41
CA GLY A 17 1.48 -7.62 1.53
C GLY A 17 0.58 -7.80 0.30
N GLY A 18 -0.37 -8.76 0.36
CA GLY A 18 -1.23 -9.12 -0.77
C GLY A 18 -1.94 -7.93 -1.43
N LEU A 19 -2.55 -7.03 -0.63
CA LEU A 19 -3.24 -5.83 -1.15
C LEU A 19 -2.26 -4.79 -1.68
N GLY A 20 -1.12 -4.59 -1.03
CA GLY A 20 -0.11 -3.64 -1.49
C GLY A 20 0.51 -4.04 -2.82
N ILE A 21 0.80 -5.32 -3.01
CA ILE A 21 1.28 -5.86 -4.28
C ILE A 21 0.22 -5.75 -5.39
N LEU A 22 -1.06 -6.00 -5.08
CA LEU A 22 -2.14 -5.73 -6.03
C LEU A 22 -2.23 -4.26 -6.40
N ALA A 23 -2.11 -3.36 -5.43
CA ALA A 23 -2.12 -1.91 -5.68
C ALA A 23 -0.95 -1.47 -6.57
N LEU A 24 0.25 -2.04 -6.37
CA LEU A 24 1.41 -1.82 -7.25
C LEU A 24 1.08 -2.20 -8.70
N LYS A 25 0.56 -3.42 -8.92
CA LYS A 25 0.16 -3.90 -10.25
C LYS A 25 -0.93 -3.04 -10.89
N ILE A 26 -1.94 -2.64 -10.11
CA ILE A 26 -3.02 -1.76 -10.59
C ILE A 26 -2.48 -0.38 -10.96
N ALA A 27 -1.59 0.21 -10.16
CA ALA A 27 -0.98 1.49 -10.46
C ALA A 27 -0.21 1.47 -11.78
N GLN A 28 0.53 0.39 -12.01
CA GLN A 28 1.25 0.17 -13.28
C GLN A 28 0.30 0.00 -14.46
N ALA A 29 -0.68 -0.89 -14.35
CA ALA A 29 -1.57 -1.27 -15.45
C ALA A 29 -2.55 -0.16 -15.83
N ALA A 30 -3.14 0.52 -14.85
CA ALA A 30 -4.18 1.53 -15.07
C ALA A 30 -3.62 2.94 -15.33
N TYR A 31 -2.47 3.27 -14.73
CA TYR A 31 -1.96 4.65 -14.73
C TYR A 31 -0.54 4.78 -15.27
N GLY A 32 0.17 3.67 -15.53
CA GLY A 32 1.58 3.68 -15.96
C GLY A 32 2.52 4.25 -14.89
N ILE A 33 2.16 4.10 -13.60
CA ILE A 33 2.93 4.62 -12.46
C ILE A 33 3.64 3.46 -11.78
N ASN A 34 4.92 3.63 -11.48
CA ASN A 34 5.68 2.74 -10.62
C ASN A 34 5.79 3.36 -9.22
N PRO A 35 4.99 2.92 -8.24
CA PRO A 35 5.01 3.48 -6.89
C PRO A 35 6.32 3.20 -6.15
N ILE A 36 6.60 4.03 -5.13
CA ILE A 36 7.51 3.65 -4.05
C ILE A 36 6.74 2.72 -3.11
N VAL A 37 7.35 1.63 -2.67
CA VAL A 37 6.73 0.69 -1.73
C VAL A 37 7.47 0.73 -0.39
N VAL A 38 6.71 0.84 0.69
CA VAL A 38 7.21 0.91 2.07
C VAL A 38 6.68 -0.29 2.85
N ASP A 39 7.53 -1.01 3.52
CA ASP A 39 7.19 -2.09 4.46
C ASP A 39 8.25 -2.16 5.57
N ILE A 40 8.08 -3.04 6.55
CA ILE A 40 9.08 -3.35 7.58
C ILE A 40 9.83 -4.66 7.28
N ASP A 41 9.46 -5.37 6.24
CA ASP A 41 9.92 -6.71 5.88
C ASP A 41 10.71 -6.66 4.56
N ASP A 42 11.99 -6.93 4.62
CA ASP A 42 12.91 -6.85 3.47
C ASP A 42 12.61 -7.89 2.39
N GLU A 43 12.09 -9.07 2.75
CA GLU A 43 11.73 -10.11 1.79
C GLU A 43 10.54 -9.64 0.93
N LYS A 44 9.53 -9.03 1.56
CA LYS A 44 8.39 -8.43 0.87
C LYS A 44 8.81 -7.24 0.01
N LEU A 45 9.72 -6.41 0.51
CA LEU A 45 10.29 -5.30 -0.26
C LEU A 45 11.08 -5.79 -1.47
N GLY A 46 11.84 -6.88 -1.32
CA GLY A 46 12.52 -7.55 -2.43
C GLY A 46 11.55 -8.01 -3.52
N MET A 47 10.41 -8.58 -3.14
CA MET A 47 9.35 -8.96 -4.08
C MET A 47 8.74 -7.72 -4.78
N ALA A 48 8.45 -6.66 -4.05
CA ALA A 48 7.92 -5.43 -4.63
C ALA A 48 8.90 -4.80 -5.65
N SER A 49 10.20 -4.84 -5.34
CA SER A 49 11.25 -4.40 -6.26
C SER A 49 11.26 -5.22 -7.56
N GLN A 50 11.19 -6.55 -7.47
CA GLN A 50 11.12 -7.44 -8.64
C GLN A 50 9.87 -7.20 -9.49
N LEU A 51 8.77 -6.77 -8.88
CA LEU A 51 7.53 -6.43 -9.55
C LEU A 51 7.50 -4.99 -10.10
N GLY A 52 8.61 -4.26 -10.02
CA GLY A 52 8.78 -2.97 -10.67
C GLY A 52 8.37 -1.77 -9.83
N ALA A 53 8.40 -1.87 -8.51
CA ALA A 53 8.37 -0.68 -7.65
C ALA A 53 9.53 0.26 -8.04
N SER A 54 9.30 1.57 -8.08
CA SER A 54 10.35 2.54 -8.44
C SER A 54 11.46 2.62 -7.39
N ALA A 55 11.11 2.36 -6.14
CA ALA A 55 12.02 2.19 -5.01
C ALA A 55 11.31 1.41 -3.89
N THR A 56 12.09 0.86 -2.97
CA THR A 56 11.60 0.22 -1.76
C THR A 56 12.27 0.82 -0.53
N ILE A 57 11.51 0.94 0.56
CA ILE A 57 11.97 1.51 1.82
C ILE A 57 11.50 0.63 2.98
N ASN A 58 12.45 0.18 3.79
CA ASN A 58 12.14 -0.43 5.06
C ASN A 58 11.93 0.68 6.11
N SER A 59 10.68 0.86 6.55
CA SER A 59 10.33 1.95 7.48
C SER A 59 10.81 1.72 8.93
N SER A 60 11.35 0.53 9.23
CA SER A 60 11.98 0.24 10.53
C SER A 60 13.46 0.63 10.58
N GLU A 61 14.07 0.95 9.45
CA GLU A 61 15.48 1.34 9.38
C GLU A 61 15.70 2.83 9.70
N ASP A 62 16.84 3.12 10.28
CA ASP A 62 17.30 4.50 10.47
C ASP A 62 17.47 5.18 9.10
N GLY A 63 17.01 6.43 8.98
CA GLY A 63 17.10 7.18 7.73
C GLY A 63 15.99 6.90 6.71
N ALA A 64 15.01 6.03 7.03
CA ALA A 64 13.90 5.72 6.12
C ALA A 64 13.07 6.95 5.73
N ALA A 65 12.84 7.85 6.67
CA ALA A 65 12.11 9.10 6.44
C ALA A 65 12.87 10.03 5.49
N GLU A 66 14.15 10.20 5.70
CA GLU A 66 15.05 11.01 4.87
C GLU A 66 15.10 10.46 3.45
N LYS A 67 15.23 9.14 3.31
CA LYS A 67 15.22 8.46 2.02
C LYS A 67 13.90 8.68 1.27
N LEU A 68 12.76 8.62 1.96
CA LEU A 68 11.47 8.91 1.33
C LEU A 68 11.35 10.36 0.88
N LEU A 69 11.80 11.31 1.70
CA LEU A 69 11.81 12.72 1.34
C LEU A 69 12.71 13.02 0.14
N GLU A 70 13.88 12.38 0.05
CA GLU A 70 14.78 12.50 -1.10
C GLU A 70 14.11 11.96 -2.37
N LEU A 71 13.58 10.74 -2.34
CA LEU A 71 12.92 10.10 -3.48
C LEU A 71 11.65 10.83 -3.95
N THR A 72 11.02 11.60 -3.07
CA THR A 72 9.79 12.35 -3.34
C THR A 72 10.00 13.86 -3.47
N GLU A 73 11.26 14.29 -3.55
CA GLU A 73 11.64 15.71 -3.70
C GLU A 73 10.98 16.61 -2.64
N GLY A 74 11.02 16.16 -1.38
CA GLY A 74 10.53 16.91 -0.22
C GLY A 74 9.14 16.52 0.27
N GLY A 75 8.56 15.45 -0.22
CA GLY A 75 7.34 14.84 0.32
C GLY A 75 6.46 14.15 -0.71
N ALA A 76 5.81 13.09 -0.27
CA ALA A 76 4.91 12.31 -1.11
C ALA A 76 3.62 13.08 -1.45
N ARG A 77 3.17 13.03 -2.68
CA ARG A 77 1.88 13.62 -3.10
C ARG A 77 0.70 12.75 -2.74
N SER A 78 0.89 11.45 -2.77
CA SER A 78 -0.15 10.48 -2.41
C SER A 78 0.47 9.30 -1.68
N ILE A 79 -0.12 8.93 -0.56
CA ILE A 79 0.22 7.71 0.18
C ILE A 79 -1.06 6.89 0.33
N VAL A 80 -0.99 5.60 -0.01
CA VAL A 80 -2.07 4.64 0.23
C VAL A 80 -1.57 3.60 1.23
N ASP A 81 -2.21 3.52 2.38
CA ASP A 81 -1.81 2.68 3.50
C ASP A 81 -2.75 1.47 3.65
N PHE A 82 -2.21 0.28 3.35
CA PHE A 82 -2.92 -0.99 3.49
C PHE A 82 -2.71 -1.66 4.85
N VAL A 83 -1.97 -1.01 5.76
CA VAL A 83 -1.82 -1.44 7.16
C VAL A 83 -2.87 -0.78 8.04
N GLY A 84 -2.94 0.55 8.01
CA GLY A 84 -3.84 1.34 8.85
C GLY A 84 -3.50 1.24 10.33
N ALA A 85 -2.21 1.24 10.67
CA ALA A 85 -1.70 1.23 12.04
C ALA A 85 -1.23 2.64 12.45
N GLU A 86 -1.20 2.89 13.76
CA GLU A 86 -0.68 4.16 14.29
C GLU A 86 0.75 4.45 13.77
N ALA A 87 1.61 3.43 13.75
CA ALA A 87 2.99 3.56 13.29
C ALA A 87 3.08 3.93 11.80
N SER A 88 2.31 3.22 10.93
CA SER A 88 2.33 3.48 9.49
C SER A 88 1.78 4.86 9.15
N VAL A 89 0.69 5.28 9.81
CA VAL A 89 0.09 6.60 9.60
C VAL A 89 1.02 7.71 10.10
N ASN A 90 1.62 7.57 11.28
CA ASN A 90 2.56 8.56 11.80
C ASN A 90 3.80 8.69 10.91
N PHE A 91 4.35 7.58 10.41
CA PHE A 91 5.45 7.61 9.46
C PHE A 91 5.04 8.36 8.19
N GLY A 92 4.04 7.88 7.47
CA GLY A 92 3.74 8.39 6.14
C GLY A 92 3.07 9.76 6.13
N TYR A 93 2.16 10.06 7.08
CA TYR A 93 1.46 11.35 7.12
C TYR A 93 2.41 12.54 7.31
N ASN A 94 3.44 12.36 8.12
CA ASN A 94 4.45 13.40 8.33
C ASN A 94 5.27 13.67 7.06
N LEU A 95 5.45 12.66 6.21
CA LEU A 95 6.22 12.72 4.96
C LEU A 95 5.39 13.10 3.72
N LEU A 96 4.12 13.48 3.91
CA LEU A 96 3.34 14.09 2.84
C LEU A 96 3.86 15.48 2.46
N ALA A 97 3.89 15.77 1.18
CA ALA A 97 4.04 17.13 0.67
C ALA A 97 2.87 18.01 1.09
N ARG A 98 3.04 19.33 1.01
CA ARG A 98 1.92 20.26 1.16
C ARG A 98 0.82 19.96 0.13
N GLY A 99 -0.44 19.90 0.60
CA GLY A 99 -1.60 19.53 -0.23
C GLY A 99 -1.67 18.05 -0.57
N GLY A 100 -0.73 17.22 -0.09
CA GLY A 100 -0.71 15.78 -0.30
C GLY A 100 -1.87 15.05 0.37
N SER A 101 -2.13 13.83 -0.08
CA SER A 101 -3.24 13.00 0.41
C SER A 101 -2.74 11.68 0.98
N TYR A 102 -3.20 11.34 2.18
CA TYR A 102 -3.01 10.05 2.83
C TYR A 102 -4.34 9.29 2.86
N VAL A 103 -4.35 8.10 2.30
CA VAL A 103 -5.54 7.25 2.22
C VAL A 103 -5.33 6.00 3.05
N ILE A 104 -6.14 5.85 4.10
CA ILE A 104 -6.13 4.66 4.96
C ILE A 104 -7.11 3.64 4.37
N VAL A 105 -6.60 2.45 4.04
CA VAL A 105 -7.35 1.29 3.58
C VAL A 105 -7.32 0.16 4.62
N GLY A 106 -6.16 -0.02 5.25
CA GLY A 106 -5.95 -1.04 6.27
C GLY A 106 -6.74 -0.76 7.56
N LEU A 107 -7.04 -1.82 8.31
CA LEU A 107 -7.88 -1.77 9.50
C LEU A 107 -7.16 -2.31 10.75
N PHE A 108 -5.83 -2.18 10.81
CA PHE A 108 -5.07 -2.69 11.96
C PHE A 108 -5.47 -2.00 13.26
N GLY A 109 -5.67 -0.68 13.21
CA GLY A 109 -6.15 0.12 14.35
C GLY A 109 -5.08 1.01 14.97
N GLY A 110 -5.50 1.78 15.97
CA GLY A 110 -4.67 2.78 16.66
C GLY A 110 -5.29 4.17 16.62
N GLN A 111 -4.54 5.16 17.10
CA GLN A 111 -4.97 6.56 17.15
C GLN A 111 -3.80 7.47 16.77
N ILE A 112 -4.09 8.59 16.12
CA ILE A 112 -3.11 9.64 15.83
C ILE A 112 -3.58 10.98 16.38
N SER A 113 -2.62 11.85 16.71
CA SER A 113 -2.89 13.23 17.08
C SER A 113 -2.39 14.17 16.00
N LEU A 114 -3.25 15.04 15.51
CA LEU A 114 -2.91 16.02 14.48
C LEU A 114 -3.02 17.43 15.02
N PRO A 115 -1.94 18.21 15.01
CA PRO A 115 -1.99 19.62 15.37
C PRO A 115 -2.82 20.42 14.36
N LEU A 116 -3.98 20.93 14.78
CA LEU A 116 -4.92 21.64 13.89
C LEU A 116 -4.31 22.83 13.12
N PRO A 117 -3.44 23.68 13.72
CA PRO A 117 -2.80 24.75 12.96
C PRO A 117 -1.95 24.23 11.78
N LEU A 118 -1.24 23.13 11.96
CA LEU A 118 -0.44 22.52 10.90
C LEU A 118 -1.31 21.94 9.78
N GLN A 119 -2.51 21.43 10.11
CA GLN A 119 -3.47 20.98 9.11
C GLN A 119 -3.84 22.11 8.14
N ALA A 120 -4.20 23.28 8.68
CA ALA A 120 -4.55 24.43 7.87
C ALA A 120 -3.37 24.95 7.04
N LEU A 121 -2.16 25.01 7.64
CA LEU A 121 -0.96 25.52 6.98
C LEU A 121 -0.42 24.58 5.89
N THR A 122 -0.54 23.27 6.07
CA THR A 122 0.00 22.28 5.14
C THR A 122 -1.01 21.77 4.12
N GLU A 123 -2.29 22.02 4.33
CA GLU A 123 -3.39 21.58 3.44
C GLU A 123 -3.39 20.06 3.19
N LYS A 124 -2.75 19.27 4.07
CA LYS A 124 -2.69 17.83 3.97
C LYS A 124 -4.08 17.21 4.14
N LYS A 125 -4.33 16.12 3.44
CA LYS A 125 -5.61 15.40 3.49
C LYS A 125 -5.41 14.04 4.10
N LEU A 126 -6.27 13.67 5.06
CA LEU A 126 -6.38 12.33 5.61
C LEU A 126 -7.75 11.78 5.26
N MET A 127 -7.79 10.64 4.59
CA MET A 127 -9.03 10.04 4.08
C MET A 127 -9.05 8.55 4.37
N GLY A 128 -10.24 8.01 4.62
CA GLY A 128 -10.47 6.57 4.61
C GLY A 128 -10.96 6.10 3.24
N SER A 129 -10.65 4.84 2.90
CA SER A 129 -11.24 4.15 1.76
C SER A 129 -11.64 2.75 2.22
N TYR A 130 -12.91 2.40 2.03
CA TYR A 130 -13.43 1.10 2.45
C TYR A 130 -14.09 0.39 1.29
N VAL A 131 -13.58 -0.79 1.00
CA VAL A 131 -13.98 -1.67 -0.11
C VAL A 131 -14.13 -0.93 -1.45
N GLY A 132 -14.93 -1.42 -2.36
CA GLY A 132 -15.17 -0.81 -3.67
C GLY A 132 -16.63 -0.96 -4.09
N SER A 133 -17.02 -0.24 -5.13
CA SER A 133 -18.31 -0.36 -5.78
C SER A 133 -18.30 -1.46 -6.86
N LEU A 134 -19.47 -1.82 -7.37
CA LEU A 134 -19.59 -2.68 -8.55
C LEU A 134 -18.85 -2.08 -9.77
N GLY A 135 -18.85 -0.76 -9.90
CA GLY A 135 -18.11 -0.06 -10.97
C GLY A 135 -16.60 -0.27 -10.83
N ASP A 136 -16.05 -0.12 -9.62
CA ASP A 136 -14.62 -0.34 -9.38
C ASP A 136 -14.23 -1.80 -9.68
N MET A 137 -15.08 -2.79 -9.33
CA MET A 137 -14.86 -4.19 -9.65
C MET A 137 -14.90 -4.44 -11.16
N THR A 138 -15.83 -3.81 -11.87
CA THR A 138 -15.95 -3.96 -13.32
C THR A 138 -14.70 -3.41 -14.01
N GLU A 139 -14.23 -2.23 -13.64
CA GLU A 139 -13.00 -1.63 -14.18
C GLU A 139 -11.76 -2.53 -13.89
N LEU A 140 -11.67 -3.10 -12.69
CA LEU A 140 -10.60 -4.04 -12.35
C LEU A 140 -10.65 -5.30 -13.23
N MET A 141 -11.85 -5.90 -13.41
CA MET A 141 -12.01 -7.08 -14.24
C MET A 141 -11.71 -6.83 -15.71
N GLU A 142 -11.99 -5.64 -16.23
CA GLU A 142 -11.58 -5.24 -17.59
C GLU A 142 -10.05 -5.25 -17.75
N LEU A 143 -9.30 -4.79 -16.75
CA LEU A 143 -7.84 -4.84 -16.75
C LEU A 143 -7.31 -6.30 -16.71
N VAL A 144 -7.94 -7.15 -15.91
CA VAL A 144 -7.58 -8.57 -15.80
C VAL A 144 -7.86 -9.31 -17.11
N VAL A 145 -9.06 -9.15 -17.68
CA VAL A 145 -9.47 -9.78 -18.95
C VAL A 145 -8.60 -9.29 -20.12
N ALA A 146 -8.19 -8.03 -20.10
CA ALA A 146 -7.26 -7.49 -21.08
C ALA A 146 -5.81 -7.97 -20.90
N GLY A 147 -5.52 -8.83 -19.93
CA GLY A 147 -4.17 -9.32 -19.63
C GLY A 147 -3.20 -8.26 -19.13
N LYS A 148 -3.71 -7.14 -18.59
CA LYS A 148 -2.89 -6.04 -18.07
C LYS A 148 -2.46 -6.25 -16.62
N ILE A 149 -3.14 -7.11 -15.90
CA ILE A 149 -2.84 -7.46 -14.51
C ILE A 149 -2.79 -8.98 -14.42
N ASP A 150 -1.62 -9.51 -14.13
CA ASP A 150 -1.49 -10.93 -13.77
C ASP A 150 -2.04 -11.17 -12.37
N PRO A 151 -2.76 -12.27 -12.15
CA PRO A 151 -3.22 -12.65 -10.82
C PRO A 151 -2.05 -12.70 -9.83
N VAL A 152 -2.30 -12.32 -8.58
CA VAL A 152 -1.35 -12.59 -7.51
C VAL A 152 -1.31 -14.09 -7.29
N ALA A 153 -0.12 -14.65 -7.12
CA ALA A 153 0.02 -16.06 -6.77
C ALA A 153 -0.74 -16.37 -5.48
N VAL A 154 -1.58 -17.39 -5.54
CA VAL A 154 -2.37 -17.87 -4.40
C VAL A 154 -1.84 -19.25 -4.03
N GLU A 155 -1.32 -19.39 -2.81
CA GLU A 155 -1.02 -20.68 -2.21
C GLU A 155 -2.33 -21.35 -1.80
N THR A 156 -2.49 -22.64 -2.10
CA THR A 156 -3.66 -23.41 -1.67
C THR A 156 -3.27 -24.36 -0.54
N ARG A 157 -4.07 -24.38 0.52
CA ARG A 157 -3.90 -25.27 1.67
C ARG A 157 -5.21 -25.96 2.00
N ASP A 158 -5.13 -27.12 2.64
CA ASP A 158 -6.32 -27.80 3.14
C ASP A 158 -6.95 -26.98 4.29
N VAL A 159 -8.28 -27.03 4.40
CA VAL A 159 -9.01 -26.31 5.46
C VAL A 159 -8.59 -26.73 6.87
N SER A 160 -8.09 -27.95 7.06
CA SER A 160 -7.54 -28.41 8.35
C SER A 160 -6.34 -27.58 8.82
N GLU A 161 -5.63 -26.91 7.90
CA GLU A 161 -4.50 -26.02 8.19
C GLU A 161 -4.92 -24.58 8.53
N ALA A 162 -6.22 -24.30 8.64
CA ALA A 162 -6.73 -22.95 8.83
C ALA A 162 -6.14 -22.26 10.07
N ASN A 163 -6.07 -22.96 11.20
CA ASN A 163 -5.53 -22.39 12.44
C ASN A 163 -4.03 -22.05 12.33
N GLU A 164 -3.25 -22.94 11.69
CA GLU A 164 -1.82 -22.70 11.46
C GLU A 164 -1.62 -21.53 10.49
N THR A 165 -2.39 -21.49 9.42
CA THR A 165 -2.36 -20.41 8.43
C THR A 165 -2.69 -19.05 9.08
N LEU A 166 -3.72 -18.98 9.91
CA LEU A 166 -4.07 -17.77 10.65
C LEU A 166 -2.97 -17.34 11.64
N GLN A 167 -2.32 -18.32 12.28
CA GLN A 167 -1.20 -18.01 13.19
C GLN A 167 0.00 -17.46 12.39
N GLN A 168 0.34 -18.06 11.26
CA GLN A 168 1.41 -17.57 10.38
C GLN A 168 1.10 -16.17 9.83
N MET A 169 -0.17 -15.90 9.49
CA MET A 169 -0.62 -14.57 9.09
C MET A 169 -0.42 -13.54 10.21
N LYS A 170 -0.83 -13.90 11.43
CA LYS A 170 -0.65 -13.05 12.62
C LYS A 170 0.82 -12.75 12.91
N ASP A 171 1.67 -13.74 12.70
CA ASP A 171 3.13 -13.65 12.89
C ASP A 171 3.84 -12.93 11.73
N GLY A 172 3.11 -12.49 10.69
CA GLY A 172 3.68 -11.83 9.50
C GLY A 172 4.46 -12.75 8.55
N LYS A 173 4.36 -14.08 8.73
CA LYS A 173 5.17 -15.08 8.00
C LYS A 173 4.56 -15.52 6.66
N LEU A 174 3.39 -15.02 6.29
CA LEU A 174 2.79 -15.31 5.00
C LEU A 174 3.22 -14.32 3.94
N LEU A 175 3.66 -14.86 2.80
CA LEU A 175 3.94 -14.09 1.59
C LEU A 175 2.76 -14.26 0.62
N GLY A 176 2.14 -13.15 0.22
CA GLY A 176 1.04 -13.18 -0.76
C GLY A 176 -0.32 -13.59 -0.15
N LEU A 177 -1.08 -14.38 -0.89
CA LEU A 177 -2.43 -14.81 -0.53
C LEU A 177 -2.49 -16.34 -0.35
N VAL A 178 -3.28 -16.78 0.63
CA VAL A 178 -3.57 -18.20 0.85
C VAL A 178 -5.07 -18.44 0.69
N ALA A 179 -5.43 -19.46 -0.07
CA ALA A 179 -6.80 -19.97 -0.19
C ALA A 179 -6.91 -21.33 0.50
N LEU A 180 -7.93 -21.50 1.34
CA LEU A 180 -8.23 -22.77 1.96
C LEU A 180 -9.18 -23.56 1.06
N THR A 181 -8.87 -24.83 0.81
CA THR A 181 -9.67 -25.73 -0.01
C THR A 181 -10.33 -26.82 0.87
N HIS A 182 -11.51 -27.23 0.48
CA HIS A 182 -12.20 -28.42 1.02
C HIS A 182 -12.01 -29.54 0.02
N ASN A 183 -11.35 -30.61 0.42
CA ASN A 183 -11.23 -31.86 -0.35
C ASN A 183 -12.34 -32.84 0.01
#